data_272e03f7d343d60392c7ac3c1106d0c4
#
_entry.id   272e03f7d343d60392c7ac3c1106d0c4
#
_cell.length_a   1.000
_cell.length_b   1.000
_cell.length_c   1.000
_cell.angle_alpha   90.00
_cell.angle_beta   90.00
_cell.angle_gamma   90.00
#
_symmetry.space_group_name_H-M   'P 1'
#
loop_
_entity.id
_entity.type
_entity.pdbx_description
1 polymer ?
#
loop_
_entity_poly.entity_id
_entity_poly.type
_entity_poly.pdbx_seq_one_letter_code
_entity_poly.pdbx_strand_id
1 'polypeptide(L)'
;MDCEDRFVLTDLPSEKADGIVTNHTHRCRGCAGCISSNKGTCAIDDDFTNIIPEILSHRVLEIRTGIRDSQFRMPMRKAVERLSNVLQAFTDAGGNIPLDKDSVALREIDIIVDGVRTDGFETYARELLDMGPVEEVTFRYE
;
A
#
# COMPACT_ATOMS: atom_id res chain seq x y z
N MET A 1 -21.80 6.98 -0.45
CA MET A 1 -21.34 7.28 -1.13
C MET A 1 -19.96 7.38 -1.22
N ASP A 2 -19.28 7.19 -0.36
CA ASP A 2 -17.90 7.24 -0.40
C ASP A 2 -17.23 6.10 -1.00
N CYS A 3 -17.97 5.10 -1.41
CA CYS A 3 -17.36 3.96 -2.07
C CYS A 3 -16.73 4.33 -3.41
N GLU A 4 -17.07 5.47 -3.96
CA GLU A 4 -16.46 5.90 -5.20
C GLU A 4 -15.04 6.38 -5.03
N ASP A 5 -14.66 6.79 -3.82
CA ASP A 5 -13.30 7.21 -3.52
C ASP A 5 -12.44 6.10 -2.94
N ARG A 6 -12.91 4.87 -3.06
CA ARG A 6 -12.26 3.72 -2.48
C ARG A 6 -11.65 2.85 -3.57
N PHE A 7 -10.37 2.52 -3.43
CA PHE A 7 -9.68 1.58 -4.30
C PHE A 7 -9.52 0.27 -3.55
N VAL A 8 -10.00 -0.82 -4.08
CA VAL A 8 -9.90 -2.14 -3.44
C VAL A 8 -8.75 -2.92 -4.05
N LEU A 9 -7.76 -3.25 -3.21
CA LEU A 9 -6.60 -4.03 -3.60
C LEU A 9 -6.65 -5.38 -2.87
N THR A 10 -6.51 -6.48 -3.59
CA THR A 10 -6.57 -7.80 -2.98
C THR A 10 -5.59 -8.75 -3.63
N ASP A 11 -5.20 -9.80 -2.89
CA ASP A 11 -4.50 -10.96 -3.43
C ASP A 11 -5.39 -12.20 -3.37
N LEU A 12 -6.69 -12.02 -3.11
CA LEU A 12 -7.67 -13.11 -3.03
C LEU A 12 -8.40 -13.22 -4.37
N PRO A 13 -8.20 -14.30 -5.13
CA PRO A 13 -8.71 -14.35 -6.51
C PRO A 13 -10.23 -14.30 -6.61
N SER A 14 -10.96 -14.64 -5.54
CA SER A 14 -12.41 -14.65 -5.57
C SER A 14 -13.05 -13.32 -5.25
N GLU A 15 -12.25 -12.33 -4.84
CA GLU A 15 -12.80 -11.04 -4.44
C GLU A 15 -12.93 -10.10 -5.62
N LYS A 16 -13.95 -9.24 -5.57
CA LYS A 16 -14.04 -8.14 -6.53
C LYS A 16 -13.08 -7.05 -6.09
N ALA A 17 -12.28 -6.58 -7.03
CA ALA A 17 -11.26 -5.60 -6.68
C ALA A 17 -10.95 -4.70 -7.86
N ASP A 18 -10.43 -3.52 -7.54
CA ASP A 18 -9.93 -2.59 -8.56
C ASP A 18 -8.51 -2.94 -8.97
N GLY A 19 -7.76 -3.57 -8.07
CA GLY A 19 -6.42 -4.06 -8.36
C GLY A 19 -6.19 -5.42 -7.72
N ILE A 20 -5.50 -6.30 -8.42
CA ILE A 20 -5.20 -7.64 -7.93
C ILE A 20 -3.69 -7.83 -7.90
N VAL A 21 -3.20 -8.24 -6.72
CA VAL A 21 -1.79 -8.56 -6.54
C VAL A 21 -1.61 -10.05 -6.79
N THR A 22 -0.64 -10.38 -7.63
CA THR A 22 -0.38 -11.78 -7.99
C THR A 22 1.06 -12.15 -7.70
N ASN A 23 1.40 -13.41 -7.92
CA ASN A 23 2.78 -13.87 -7.77
C ASN A 23 3.74 -13.21 -8.76
N HIS A 24 3.23 -12.55 -9.78
CA HIS A 24 4.05 -11.81 -10.73
C HIS A 24 4.42 -10.41 -10.23
N THR A 25 3.82 -9.95 -9.13
CA THR A 25 4.22 -8.69 -8.52
C THR A 25 5.63 -8.84 -7.95
N HIS A 26 6.53 -7.95 -8.35
CA HIS A 26 7.91 -7.99 -7.87
C HIS A 26 8.03 -7.34 -6.50
N ARG A 27 9.01 -7.81 -5.70
CA ARG A 27 9.28 -7.17 -4.42
C ARG A 27 10.16 -5.95 -4.65
N CYS A 28 10.19 -5.07 -3.65
CA CYS A 28 11.04 -3.89 -3.70
C CYS A 28 12.51 -4.29 -3.81
N ARG A 29 13.24 -3.63 -4.70
CA ARG A 29 14.67 -3.89 -4.91
C ARG A 29 15.57 -2.99 -4.08
N GLY A 30 14.99 -2.05 -3.33
CA GLY A 30 15.77 -1.13 -2.53
C GLY A 30 16.55 -0.10 -3.33
N CYS A 31 16.14 0.19 -4.56
CA CYS A 31 16.87 1.09 -5.44
C CYS A 31 16.67 2.57 -5.11
N ALA A 32 15.71 2.88 -4.24
CA ALA A 32 15.35 4.25 -3.86
C ALA A 32 14.88 5.13 -5.03
N GLY A 33 14.52 4.52 -6.16
CA GLY A 33 14.06 5.27 -7.33
C GLY A 33 12.79 6.06 -7.07
N CYS A 34 11.89 5.52 -6.21
CA CYS A 34 10.66 6.20 -5.85
C CYS A 34 10.93 7.50 -5.10
N ILE A 35 12.05 7.59 -4.40
CA ILE A 35 12.42 8.78 -3.63
C ILE A 35 13.27 9.72 -4.47
N SER A 36 14.27 9.20 -5.16
CA SER A 36 15.29 10.03 -5.78
C SER A 36 15.01 10.43 -7.22
N SER A 37 14.44 9.54 -8.04
CA SER A 37 14.24 9.84 -9.45
C SER A 37 12.81 9.70 -9.92
N ASN A 38 12.06 8.73 -9.44
CA ASN A 38 10.67 8.52 -9.89
C ASN A 38 9.64 9.24 -9.02
N LYS A 39 10.04 9.78 -7.88
CA LYS A 39 9.25 10.66 -7.02
C LYS A 39 7.80 10.22 -6.86
N GLY A 40 7.62 9.17 -6.07
CA GLY A 40 6.29 8.69 -5.76
C GLY A 40 5.81 7.56 -6.66
N THR A 41 6.66 7.09 -7.58
CA THR A 41 6.35 5.89 -8.35
C THR A 41 7.53 4.93 -8.30
N CYS A 42 7.28 3.66 -8.60
CA CYS A 42 8.31 2.65 -8.55
C CYS A 42 9.00 2.51 -9.90
N ALA A 43 10.31 2.24 -9.90
CA ALA A 43 11.06 2.04 -11.12
C ALA A 43 10.86 0.65 -11.74
N ILE A 44 10.27 -0.29 -10.99
CA ILE A 44 10.04 -1.64 -11.48
C ILE A 44 8.91 -1.63 -12.50
N ASP A 45 9.16 -2.24 -13.66
CA ASP A 45 8.16 -2.27 -14.74
C ASP A 45 7.32 -3.53 -14.60
N ASP A 46 6.21 -3.43 -13.87
CA ASP A 46 5.24 -4.50 -13.74
C ASP A 46 3.86 -3.89 -13.50
N ASP A 47 2.84 -4.77 -13.38
CA ASP A 47 1.46 -4.31 -13.23
C ASP A 47 1.24 -3.47 -12.00
N PHE A 48 1.94 -3.77 -10.91
CA PHE A 48 1.74 -3.01 -9.67
C PHE A 48 2.24 -1.57 -9.80
N THR A 49 3.26 -1.33 -10.60
CA THR A 49 3.73 0.03 -10.86
C THR A 49 2.60 0.90 -11.44
N ASN A 50 1.75 0.32 -12.27
CA ASN A 50 0.62 1.04 -12.85
C ASN A 50 -0.53 1.19 -11.86
N ILE A 51 -0.62 0.34 -10.86
CA ILE A 51 -1.65 0.41 -9.82
C ILE A 51 -1.36 1.51 -8.80
N ILE A 52 -0.09 1.76 -8.51
CA ILE A 52 0.30 2.74 -7.49
C ILE A 52 -0.32 4.12 -7.72
N PRO A 53 -0.27 4.70 -8.92
CA PRO A 53 -0.89 6.03 -9.13
C PRO A 53 -2.40 6.00 -8.88
N GLU A 54 -3.07 4.91 -9.20
CA GLU A 54 -4.51 4.79 -8.94
C GLU A 54 -4.80 4.73 -7.45
N ILE A 55 -3.97 4.02 -6.67
CA ILE A 55 -4.11 4.01 -5.21
C ILE A 55 -4.02 5.44 -4.68
N LEU A 56 -3.03 6.19 -5.14
CA LEU A 56 -2.80 7.54 -4.64
C LEU A 56 -3.89 8.52 -5.07
N SER A 57 -4.65 8.20 -6.12
CA SER A 57 -5.72 9.07 -6.61
C SER A 57 -7.06 8.86 -5.90
N HIS A 58 -7.16 7.87 -5.02
CA HIS A 58 -8.37 7.57 -4.26
C HIS A 58 -8.15 7.94 -2.79
N ARG A 59 -9.19 8.43 -2.13
CA ARG A 59 -9.09 8.84 -0.73
C ARG A 59 -8.85 7.65 0.20
N VAL A 60 -9.43 6.49 -0.09
CA VAL A 60 -9.34 5.31 0.77
C VAL A 60 -8.78 4.14 -0.02
N LEU A 61 -7.78 3.48 0.54
CA LEU A 61 -7.28 2.20 0.03
C LEU A 61 -7.81 1.09 0.93
N GLU A 62 -8.57 0.16 0.35
CA GLU A 62 -9.02 -1.02 1.07
C GLU A 62 -8.14 -2.19 0.67
N ILE A 63 -7.43 -2.77 1.62
CA ILE A 63 -6.57 -3.93 1.38
C ILE A 63 -7.27 -5.16 1.92
N ARG A 64 -7.58 -6.13 1.05
CA ARG A 64 -8.19 -7.40 1.43
C ARG A 64 -7.16 -8.50 1.26
N THR A 65 -6.75 -9.11 2.36
CA THR A 65 -5.67 -10.09 2.34
C THR A 65 -5.73 -11.01 3.56
N GLY A 66 -4.77 -11.90 3.68
CA GLY A 66 -4.60 -12.75 4.86
C GLY A 66 -3.32 -12.43 5.60
N ILE A 67 -3.16 -13.06 6.77
CA ILE A 67 -1.98 -12.92 7.60
C ILE A 67 -1.22 -14.24 7.60
N ARG A 68 0.10 -14.16 7.56
CA ARG A 68 0.97 -15.32 7.78
C ARG A 68 2.15 -14.87 8.63
N ASP A 69 2.37 -15.54 9.75
CA ASP A 69 3.47 -15.24 10.69
C ASP A 69 3.41 -13.77 11.14
N SER A 70 2.20 -13.29 11.42
CA SER A 70 1.93 -11.91 11.88
C SER A 70 2.38 -10.84 10.87
N GLN A 71 2.43 -11.19 9.59
CA GLN A 71 2.76 -10.26 8.50
C GLN A 71 1.74 -10.44 7.38
N PHE A 72 1.73 -9.49 6.44
CA PHE A 72 0.94 -9.69 5.23
C PHE A 72 1.45 -10.97 4.54
N ARG A 73 0.53 -11.81 4.10
CA ARG A 73 0.94 -12.99 3.35
C ARG A 73 1.38 -12.58 1.94
N MET A 74 2.15 -13.45 1.29
CA MET A 74 2.52 -13.24 -0.11
C MET A 74 1.32 -13.56 -1.01
N PRO A 75 1.15 -12.86 -2.13
CA PRO A 75 2.03 -11.81 -2.67
C PRO A 75 1.77 -10.40 -2.13
N MET A 76 0.75 -10.21 -1.30
CA MET A 76 0.38 -8.88 -0.80
C MET A 76 1.57 -8.19 -0.11
N ARG A 77 2.40 -8.94 0.62
CA ARG A 77 3.55 -8.35 1.31
C ARG A 77 4.47 -7.60 0.34
N LYS A 78 4.70 -8.16 -0.86
CA LYS A 78 5.53 -7.49 -1.86
C LYS A 78 4.93 -6.14 -2.28
N ALA A 79 3.62 -6.12 -2.50
CA ALA A 79 2.94 -4.91 -2.91
C ALA A 79 2.97 -3.85 -1.81
N VAL A 80 2.71 -4.26 -0.56
CA VAL A 80 2.68 -3.34 0.56
C VAL A 80 4.06 -2.75 0.82
N GLU A 81 5.12 -3.54 0.71
CA GLU A 81 6.47 -3.03 0.88
C GLU A 81 6.82 -2.00 -0.19
N ARG A 82 6.39 -2.20 -1.43
CA ARG A 82 6.62 -1.23 -2.49
C ARG A 82 5.80 0.04 -2.24
N LEU A 83 4.55 -0.10 -1.83
CA LEU A 83 3.73 1.05 -1.50
C LEU A 83 4.31 1.83 -0.32
N SER A 84 4.83 1.13 0.69
CA SER A 84 5.45 1.76 1.85
C SER A 84 6.59 2.69 1.43
N ASN A 85 7.44 2.27 0.52
CA ASN A 85 8.54 3.11 0.04
C ASN A 85 8.04 4.33 -0.72
N VAL A 86 6.96 4.19 -1.47
CA VAL A 86 6.36 5.33 -2.16
C VAL A 86 5.79 6.32 -1.14
N LEU A 87 5.10 5.83 -0.10
CA LEU A 87 4.56 6.69 0.94
C LEU A 87 5.67 7.44 1.69
N GLN A 88 6.81 6.79 1.87
CA GLN A 88 7.92 7.41 2.56
C GLN A 88 8.44 8.65 1.84
N ALA A 89 8.29 8.72 0.51
CA ALA A 89 8.72 9.87 -0.27
C ALA A 89 7.96 11.14 0.12
N PHE A 90 6.82 11.03 0.80
CA PHE A 90 6.04 12.19 1.26
C PHE A 90 6.47 12.66 2.66
N THR A 91 7.34 11.92 3.35
CA THR A 91 7.77 12.31 4.69
C THR A 91 9.26 12.53 4.78
N ASP A 92 10.06 11.61 4.23
CA ASP A 92 11.50 11.69 4.33
C ASP A 92 12.08 11.23 2.99
N ALA A 93 12.55 12.16 2.22
CA ALA A 93 13.06 11.90 0.89
C ALA A 93 14.59 11.76 0.85
N GLY A 94 15.22 11.39 1.96
CA GLY A 94 16.65 11.12 1.98
C GLY A 94 17.50 12.30 1.59
N GLY A 95 17.16 13.50 2.09
CA GLY A 95 17.87 14.72 1.72
C GLY A 95 17.26 15.48 0.58
N ASN A 96 16.30 14.89 -0.13
CA ASN A 96 15.53 15.58 -1.17
C ASN A 96 14.32 16.26 -0.56
N ILE A 97 13.65 17.11 -1.33
CA ILE A 97 12.42 17.74 -0.90
C ILE A 97 11.31 16.68 -0.91
N PRO A 98 10.61 16.48 0.22
CA PRO A 98 9.50 15.52 0.25
C PRO A 98 8.40 15.91 -0.74
N LEU A 99 7.69 14.91 -1.24
CA LEU A 99 6.55 15.14 -2.11
C LEU A 99 5.42 15.80 -1.33
N ASP A 100 4.60 16.58 -2.03
CA ASP A 100 3.50 17.31 -1.42
C ASP A 100 2.33 16.37 -1.19
N LYS A 101 1.91 16.23 0.07
CA LYS A 101 0.77 15.40 0.43
C LYS A 101 -0.52 15.85 -0.25
N ASP A 102 -0.64 17.12 -0.54
CA ASP A 102 -1.84 17.66 -1.17
C ASP A 102 -1.93 17.31 -2.66
N SER A 103 -0.86 16.78 -3.25
CA SER A 103 -0.88 16.36 -4.64
C SER A 103 -1.57 15.02 -4.86
N VAL A 104 -1.91 14.30 -3.77
CA VAL A 104 -2.57 12.99 -3.86
C VAL A 104 -3.83 13.01 -3.00
N ALA A 105 -4.75 12.08 -3.28
CA ALA A 105 -6.03 12.00 -2.57
C ALA A 105 -5.98 11.06 -1.36
N LEU A 106 -5.06 10.12 -1.34
CA LEU A 106 -5.01 9.06 -0.32
C LEU A 106 -4.88 9.63 1.10
N ARG A 107 -5.79 9.22 2.01
CA ARG A 107 -5.78 9.64 3.41
C ARG A 107 -6.03 8.51 4.38
N GLU A 108 -6.68 7.43 3.93
CA GLU A 108 -7.04 6.32 4.81
C GLU A 108 -6.69 4.99 4.19
N ILE A 109 -6.28 4.03 5.02
CA ILE A 109 -6.08 2.66 4.60
C ILE A 109 -6.91 1.76 5.51
N ASP A 110 -7.83 0.99 4.92
CA ASP A 110 -8.65 0.01 5.62
C ASP A 110 -8.10 -1.37 5.29
N ILE A 111 -7.66 -2.11 6.30
CA ILE A 111 -7.14 -3.45 6.12
C ILE A 111 -8.18 -4.45 6.58
N ILE A 112 -8.68 -5.26 5.65
CA ILE A 112 -9.68 -6.29 5.93
C ILE A 112 -8.98 -7.63 5.82
N VAL A 113 -8.87 -8.33 6.94
CA VAL A 113 -8.11 -9.56 7.05
C VAL A 113 -9.04 -10.76 6.96
N ASP A 114 -8.71 -11.68 6.07
CA ASP A 114 -9.40 -12.97 6.01
C ASP A 114 -8.73 -13.87 7.07
N GLY A 115 -9.29 -13.87 8.27
CA GLY A 115 -8.73 -14.64 9.37
C GLY A 115 -8.89 -13.93 10.70
N VAL A 116 -8.11 -14.35 11.68
CA VAL A 116 -8.18 -13.81 13.03
C VAL A 116 -6.99 -12.93 13.33
N ARG A 117 -7.20 -12.00 14.26
CA ARG A 117 -6.15 -11.11 14.72
C ARG A 117 -5.00 -11.90 15.33
N THR A 118 -3.77 -11.50 15.00
CA THR A 118 -2.56 -12.08 15.62
C THR A 118 -1.73 -10.97 16.26
N ASP A 119 -0.97 -11.32 17.28
CA ASP A 119 -0.15 -10.34 17.97
C ASP A 119 0.90 -9.77 17.04
N GLY A 120 1.07 -8.46 17.09
CA GLY A 120 2.10 -7.77 16.35
C GLY A 120 1.73 -7.39 14.91
N PHE A 121 0.67 -7.97 14.36
CA PHE A 121 0.32 -7.66 12.97
C PHE A 121 -0.03 -6.19 12.76
N GLU A 122 -0.86 -5.63 13.65
CA GLU A 122 -1.29 -4.25 13.48
C GLU A 122 -0.13 -3.27 13.61
N THR A 123 0.77 -3.52 14.56
CA THR A 123 1.97 -2.69 14.70
C THR A 123 2.83 -2.76 13.45
N TYR A 124 3.05 -3.97 12.94
CA TYR A 124 3.80 -4.20 11.73
C TYR A 124 3.18 -3.45 10.53
N ALA A 125 1.87 -3.56 10.37
CA ALA A 125 1.19 -2.92 9.23
C ALA A 125 1.24 -1.40 9.33
N ARG A 126 1.09 -0.86 10.55
CA ARG A 126 1.16 0.58 10.73
C ARG A 126 2.55 1.12 10.46
N GLU A 127 3.59 0.37 10.81
CA GLU A 127 4.96 0.80 10.52
C GLU A 127 5.20 0.94 9.03
N LEU A 128 4.53 0.13 8.22
CA LEU A 128 4.69 0.18 6.78
C LEU A 128 3.80 1.25 6.13
N LEU A 129 2.62 1.51 6.68
CA LEU A 129 1.59 2.24 5.94
C LEU A 129 1.13 3.55 6.58
N ASP A 130 1.34 3.72 7.88
CA ASP A 130 0.86 4.94 8.56
C ASP A 130 1.91 6.04 8.45
N MET A 131 2.05 6.57 7.26
CA MET A 131 3.03 7.62 6.99
C MET A 131 2.64 8.40 5.74
N GLY A 132 3.33 9.50 5.49
CA GLY A 132 3.10 10.32 4.31
C GLY A 132 1.72 10.93 4.33
N PRO A 133 0.95 10.80 3.26
CA PRO A 133 -0.40 11.37 3.20
C PRO A 133 -1.42 10.59 4.02
N VAL A 134 -1.09 9.39 4.50
CA VAL A 134 -2.03 8.54 5.23
C VAL A 134 -2.23 9.08 6.64
N GLU A 135 -3.48 9.33 6.99
CA GLU A 135 -3.85 9.88 8.31
C GLU A 135 -4.41 8.82 9.24
N GLU A 136 -4.96 7.72 8.68
CA GLU A 136 -5.60 6.70 9.48
C GLU A 136 -5.44 5.33 8.86
N VAL A 137 -5.11 4.32 9.68
CA VAL A 137 -5.07 2.92 9.27
C VAL A 137 -6.02 2.15 10.18
N THR A 138 -7.00 1.45 9.60
CA THR A 138 -7.98 0.68 10.36
C THR A 138 -7.91 -0.79 9.99
N PHE A 139 -8.43 -1.64 10.87
CA PHE A 139 -8.34 -3.09 10.72
C PHE A 139 -9.70 -3.73 10.97
N ARG A 140 -10.07 -4.72 10.16
CA ARG A 140 -11.22 -5.58 10.38
C ARG A 140 -10.80 -7.02 10.09
N TYR A 141 -11.42 -7.96 10.81
CA TYR A 141 -11.12 -9.38 10.68
C TYR A 141 -12.43 -10.10 10.34
N GLU A 142 -12.45 -10.81 9.22
CA GLU A 142 -13.66 -11.48 8.74
C GLU A 142 -13.48 -12.98 8.52
#